data_32d065d0d42d81e3e7cf2ddc58f08b26
#
_entry.id   32d065d0d42d81e3e7cf2ddc58f08b26
#
_cell.length_a   1.000
_cell.length_b   1.000
_cell.length_c   1.000
_cell.angle_alpha   90.00
_cell.angle_beta   90.00
_cell.angle_gamma   90.00
#
_symmetry.space_group_name_H-M   'P 1'
#
loop_
_entity.id
_entity.type
_entity.pdbx_description
1 polymer ?
#
loop_
_entity_poly.entity_id
_entity_poly.type
_entity_poly.pdbx_seq_one_letter_code
_entity_poly.pdbx_strand_id
1 'polypeptide(L)'
;MDYKKVTEDLVKWVGDYAKKVGAKGFIFGLSGGIDSAVIAAIAKRVFPDNSLGLIMPCDSIEKDREDALKVAKAINLEIKTIDLTSTFEELMKASFTSENKMARSNIKPRLRMTTLYYYAQDLGYLVLGPSNASEWYLDYSTKYGDSGADIMPIANILKTDIFEIAKELGLPEFIINKKPSAGLWVGQTDEDEMGFTYEVLDSYVRGEKVPEKEIKEKIDRMHKNSSHKRVMAPKFEI
;
A
#
# COMPACT_ATOMS: atom_id res chain seq x y z
N MET A 1 14.35 11.50 -14.54
CA MET A 1 12.87 11.65 -14.67
C MET A 1 12.48 13.02 -14.15
N ASP A 2 11.47 13.69 -14.73
CA ASP A 2 10.90 14.93 -14.19
C ASP A 2 9.79 14.59 -13.19
N TYR A 3 10.15 14.49 -11.92
CA TYR A 3 9.21 14.05 -10.88
C TYR A 3 8.10 15.05 -10.61
N LYS A 4 8.33 16.34 -10.81
CA LYS A 4 7.27 17.36 -10.72
C LYS A 4 6.17 17.08 -11.73
N LYS A 5 6.57 16.91 -13.00
CA LYS A 5 5.63 16.60 -14.08
C LYS A 5 4.92 15.26 -13.84
N VAL A 6 5.64 14.23 -13.44
CA VAL A 6 5.06 12.92 -13.12
C VAL A 6 4.02 13.02 -12.01
N THR A 7 4.31 13.78 -10.95
CA THR A 7 3.38 13.99 -9.84
C THR A 7 2.11 14.73 -10.30
N GLU A 8 2.25 15.78 -11.12
CA GLU A 8 1.11 16.52 -11.68
C GLU A 8 0.25 15.63 -12.58
N ASP A 9 0.86 14.87 -13.48
CA ASP A 9 0.19 13.92 -14.39
C ASP A 9 -0.54 12.82 -13.60
N LEU A 10 0.07 12.31 -12.52
CA LEU A 10 -0.51 11.29 -11.63
C LEU A 10 -1.76 11.80 -10.91
N VAL A 11 -1.68 12.99 -10.31
CA VAL A 11 -2.83 13.63 -9.64
C VAL A 11 -3.95 13.88 -10.65
N LYS A 12 -3.61 14.36 -11.83
CA LYS A 12 -4.59 14.57 -12.92
C LYS A 12 -5.25 13.26 -13.33
N TRP A 13 -4.48 12.20 -13.54
CA TRP A 13 -4.99 10.88 -13.92
C TRP A 13 -5.98 10.33 -12.91
N VAL A 14 -5.65 10.41 -11.60
CA VAL A 14 -6.54 9.98 -10.51
C VAL A 14 -7.84 10.79 -10.52
N GLY A 15 -7.76 12.11 -10.72
CA GLY A 15 -8.93 12.99 -10.80
C GLY A 15 -9.81 12.70 -12.02
N ASP A 16 -9.22 12.47 -13.19
CA ASP A 16 -9.94 12.14 -14.41
C ASP A 16 -10.66 10.79 -14.30
N TYR A 17 -10.01 9.80 -13.67
CA TYR A 17 -10.65 8.51 -13.42
C TYR A 17 -11.84 8.64 -12.46
N ALA A 18 -11.68 9.36 -11.35
CA ALA A 18 -12.76 9.59 -10.40
C ALA A 18 -13.98 10.26 -11.05
N LYS A 19 -13.76 11.28 -11.89
CA LYS A 19 -14.84 11.93 -12.66
C LYS A 19 -15.53 10.96 -13.61
N LYS A 20 -14.76 10.14 -14.33
CA LYS A 20 -15.27 9.17 -15.30
C LYS A 20 -16.25 8.18 -14.66
N VAL A 21 -15.97 7.75 -13.43
CA VAL A 21 -16.81 6.77 -12.72
C VAL A 21 -17.83 7.40 -11.76
N GLY A 22 -17.85 8.72 -11.65
CA GLY A 22 -18.78 9.44 -10.80
C GLY A 22 -18.51 9.29 -9.30
N ALA A 23 -17.25 9.07 -8.91
CA ALA A 23 -16.87 8.95 -7.50
C ALA A 23 -17.10 10.25 -6.74
N LYS A 24 -17.57 10.15 -5.49
CA LYS A 24 -17.79 11.31 -4.61
C LYS A 24 -16.55 11.69 -3.80
N GLY A 25 -15.58 10.79 -3.68
CA GLY A 25 -14.36 10.97 -2.90
C GLY A 25 -13.49 9.74 -2.90
N PHE A 26 -12.46 9.75 -2.05
CA PHE A 26 -11.54 8.63 -1.87
C PHE A 26 -11.44 8.19 -0.42
N ILE A 27 -11.23 6.88 -0.24
CA ILE A 27 -10.89 6.27 1.04
C ILE A 27 -9.67 5.37 0.88
N PHE A 28 -8.82 5.31 1.90
CA PHE A 28 -7.60 4.51 1.90
C PHE A 28 -7.12 4.22 3.31
N GLY A 29 -6.33 3.16 3.44
CA GLY A 29 -5.62 2.86 4.69
C GLY A 29 -4.42 3.79 4.88
N LEU A 30 -4.30 4.44 6.03
CA LEU A 30 -3.13 5.24 6.40
C LEU A 30 -2.30 4.44 7.41
N SER A 31 -1.23 3.81 6.93
CA SER A 31 -0.41 2.88 7.71
C SER A 31 0.75 3.53 8.48
N GLY A 32 1.07 4.79 8.18
CA GLY A 32 2.29 5.43 8.66
C GLY A 32 3.54 5.04 7.86
N GLY A 33 3.38 4.43 6.68
CA GLY A 33 4.42 4.22 5.67
C GLY A 33 4.32 5.23 4.53
N ILE A 34 5.41 5.39 3.77
CA ILE A 34 5.54 6.40 2.71
C ILE A 34 4.50 6.22 1.59
N ASP A 35 4.22 4.99 1.16
CA ASP A 35 3.27 4.72 0.07
C ASP A 35 1.87 5.18 0.42
N SER A 36 1.40 4.84 1.62
CA SER A 36 0.09 5.31 2.13
C SER A 36 0.05 6.83 2.30
N ALA A 37 1.17 7.46 2.65
CA ALA A 37 1.27 8.92 2.74
C ALA A 37 1.20 9.59 1.36
N VAL A 38 1.85 9.01 0.34
CA VAL A 38 1.77 9.48 -1.05
C VAL A 38 0.34 9.36 -1.56
N ILE A 39 -0.33 8.23 -1.35
CA ILE A 39 -1.75 8.05 -1.69
C ILE A 39 -2.63 9.10 -1.02
N ALA A 40 -2.40 9.34 0.28
CA ALA A 40 -3.15 10.35 1.05
C ALA A 40 -2.97 11.76 0.46
N ALA A 41 -1.75 12.16 0.11
CA ALA A 41 -1.46 13.46 -0.46
C ALA A 41 -2.07 13.63 -1.87
N ILE A 42 -2.04 12.59 -2.70
CA ILE A 42 -2.70 12.57 -4.01
C ILE A 42 -4.22 12.71 -3.86
N ALA A 43 -4.82 11.89 -2.99
CA ALA A 43 -6.25 11.94 -2.71
C ALA A 43 -6.69 13.34 -2.27
N LYS A 44 -5.96 13.93 -1.33
CA LYS A 44 -6.23 15.28 -0.79
C LYS A 44 -6.12 16.38 -1.85
N ARG A 45 -5.23 16.24 -2.84
CA ARG A 45 -5.13 17.19 -3.97
C ARG A 45 -6.31 17.08 -4.93
N VAL A 46 -6.86 15.88 -5.11
CA VAL A 46 -8.01 15.63 -6.00
C VAL A 46 -9.34 15.99 -5.32
N PHE A 47 -9.54 15.53 -4.10
CA PHE A 47 -10.72 15.80 -3.29
C PHE A 47 -10.32 16.40 -1.94
N PRO A 48 -10.15 17.73 -1.85
CA PRO A 48 -9.72 18.39 -0.62
C PRO A 48 -10.60 18.12 0.60
N ASP A 49 -11.91 17.94 0.41
CA ASP A 49 -12.88 17.76 1.50
C ASP A 49 -13.49 16.36 1.54
N ASN A 50 -13.28 15.55 0.49
CA ASN A 50 -13.85 14.21 0.37
C ASN A 50 -12.74 13.13 0.26
N SER A 51 -11.71 13.24 1.08
CA SER A 51 -10.65 12.25 1.23
C SER A 51 -10.58 11.78 2.68
N LEU A 52 -10.81 10.48 2.91
CA LEU A 52 -10.85 9.89 4.24
C LEU A 52 -9.74 8.85 4.41
N GLY A 53 -8.85 9.07 5.37
CA GLY A 53 -7.84 8.10 5.79
C GLY A 53 -8.34 7.24 6.94
N LEU A 54 -8.26 5.92 6.83
CA LEU A 54 -8.52 5.01 7.94
C LEU A 54 -7.21 4.52 8.57
N ILE A 55 -7.03 4.77 9.85
CA ILE A 55 -5.98 4.18 10.68
C ILE A 55 -6.60 2.96 11.34
N MET A 56 -6.12 1.78 10.97
CA MET A 56 -6.74 0.51 11.36
C MET A 56 -5.75 -0.39 12.11
N PRO A 57 -5.48 -0.11 13.40
CA PRO A 57 -4.69 -1.02 14.23
C PRO A 57 -5.31 -2.42 14.24
N CYS A 58 -4.47 -3.43 14.19
CA CYS A 58 -4.86 -4.83 14.29
C CYS A 58 -3.68 -5.59 14.90
N ASP A 59 -3.52 -5.48 16.22
CA ASP A 59 -2.32 -5.96 16.91
C ASP A 59 -1.05 -5.39 16.25
N SER A 60 -1.05 -4.06 16.06
CA SER A 60 -0.06 -3.31 15.29
C SER A 60 0.92 -2.55 16.19
N ILE A 61 2.03 -2.09 15.60
CA ILE A 61 3.04 -1.29 16.28
C ILE A 61 2.50 0.12 16.52
N GLU A 62 2.52 0.62 17.77
CA GLU A 62 1.99 1.95 18.11
C GLU A 62 2.71 3.07 17.36
N LYS A 63 4.00 2.92 17.09
CA LYS A 63 4.79 3.88 16.32
C LYS A 63 4.22 4.16 14.93
N ASP A 64 3.69 3.15 14.25
CA ASP A 64 3.09 3.31 12.92
C ASP A 64 1.81 4.14 12.99
N ARG A 65 1.00 3.94 14.04
CA ARG A 65 -0.18 4.75 14.32
C ARG A 65 0.19 6.21 14.58
N GLU A 66 1.21 6.47 15.40
CA GLU A 66 1.71 7.83 15.65
C GLU A 66 2.18 8.51 14.36
N ASP A 67 2.91 7.81 13.51
CA ASP A 67 3.41 8.35 12.24
C ASP A 67 2.25 8.62 11.26
N ALA A 68 1.25 7.75 11.21
CA ALA A 68 0.03 7.99 10.44
C ALA A 68 -0.71 9.27 10.91
N LEU A 69 -0.85 9.48 12.22
CA LEU A 69 -1.46 10.69 12.79
C LEU A 69 -0.67 11.96 12.43
N LYS A 70 0.66 11.90 12.46
CA LYS A 70 1.53 13.02 12.06
C LYS A 70 1.40 13.36 10.58
N VAL A 71 1.35 12.34 9.70
CA VAL A 71 1.10 12.53 8.27
C VAL A 71 -0.25 13.19 8.05
N ALA A 72 -1.32 12.66 8.65
CA ALA A 72 -2.66 13.22 8.52
C ALA A 72 -2.72 14.70 8.93
N LYS A 73 -2.08 15.04 10.05
CA LYS A 73 -1.98 16.43 10.51
C LYS A 73 -1.22 17.32 9.52
N ALA A 74 -0.10 16.83 8.98
CA ALA A 74 0.75 17.60 8.07
C ALA A 74 0.04 17.99 6.76
N ILE A 75 -0.84 17.12 6.25
CA ILE A 75 -1.59 17.37 5.00
C ILE A 75 -3.05 17.78 5.24
N ASN A 76 -3.44 18.07 6.47
CA ASN A 76 -4.81 18.42 6.87
C ASN A 76 -5.85 17.40 6.35
N LEU A 77 -5.60 16.11 6.58
CA LEU A 77 -6.44 15.00 6.15
C LEU A 77 -7.46 14.62 7.22
N GLU A 78 -8.72 14.42 6.82
CA GLU A 78 -9.71 13.79 7.68
C GLU A 78 -9.37 12.31 7.89
N ILE A 79 -9.42 11.87 9.15
CA ILE A 79 -9.11 10.49 9.51
C ILE A 79 -10.13 9.91 10.49
N LYS A 80 -10.27 8.57 10.44
CA LYS A 80 -10.91 7.79 11.51
C LYS A 80 -9.97 6.68 11.96
N THR A 81 -9.93 6.43 13.26
CA THR A 81 -9.22 5.28 13.82
C THR A 81 -10.22 4.18 14.15
N ILE A 82 -9.98 2.98 13.62
CA ILE A 82 -10.83 1.81 13.80
C ILE A 82 -9.94 0.65 14.24
N ASP A 83 -9.97 0.35 15.53
CA ASP A 83 -9.20 -0.76 16.09
C ASP A 83 -9.86 -2.10 15.70
N LEU A 84 -9.14 -2.90 14.91
CA LEU A 84 -9.58 -4.21 14.44
C LEU A 84 -9.05 -5.37 15.28
N THR A 85 -8.35 -5.09 16.39
CA THR A 85 -7.69 -6.11 17.21
C THR A 85 -8.71 -7.11 17.76
N SER A 86 -9.79 -6.63 18.36
CA SER A 86 -10.83 -7.54 18.89
C SER A 86 -11.52 -8.36 17.79
N THR A 87 -11.77 -7.75 16.62
CA THR A 87 -12.36 -8.46 15.47
C THR A 87 -11.42 -9.57 14.98
N PHE A 88 -10.14 -9.29 14.90
CA PHE A 88 -9.12 -10.28 14.55
C PHE A 88 -9.09 -11.43 15.57
N GLU A 89 -9.08 -11.11 16.87
CA GLU A 89 -9.07 -12.11 17.93
C GLU A 89 -10.30 -13.00 17.91
N GLU A 90 -11.49 -12.44 17.73
CA GLU A 90 -12.73 -13.22 17.64
C GLU A 90 -12.75 -14.10 16.39
N LEU A 91 -12.27 -13.61 15.25
CA LEU A 91 -12.11 -14.44 14.06
C LEU A 91 -11.15 -15.61 14.29
N MET A 92 -10.02 -15.36 14.99
CA MET A 92 -9.06 -16.42 15.33
C MET A 92 -9.63 -17.44 16.30
N LYS A 93 -10.45 -17.02 17.27
CA LYS A 93 -11.14 -17.93 18.20
C LYS A 93 -12.20 -18.79 17.49
N ALA A 94 -12.93 -18.21 16.55
CA ALA A 94 -13.94 -18.91 15.75
C ALA A 94 -13.34 -19.88 14.71
N SER A 95 -12.04 -19.72 14.41
CA SER A 95 -11.33 -20.53 13.41
C SER A 95 -10.52 -21.65 14.10
N PHE A 96 -9.90 -22.51 13.29
CA PHE A 96 -8.94 -23.49 13.84
C PHE A 96 -7.62 -22.83 14.21
N THR A 97 -6.92 -23.39 15.21
CA THR A 97 -5.58 -22.93 15.60
C THR A 97 -4.55 -23.31 14.53
N SER A 98 -3.77 -22.35 14.08
CA SER A 98 -2.70 -22.55 13.10
C SER A 98 -1.37 -22.02 13.62
N GLU A 99 -0.32 -22.84 13.52
CA GLU A 99 1.07 -22.45 13.77
C GLU A 99 1.68 -21.65 12.60
N ASN A 100 1.00 -21.56 11.48
CA ASN A 100 1.44 -20.81 10.32
C ASN A 100 1.26 -19.31 10.56
N LYS A 101 2.34 -18.63 10.94
CA LYS A 101 2.37 -17.19 11.21
C LYS A 101 1.87 -16.37 10.02
N MET A 102 2.21 -16.76 8.78
CA MET A 102 1.80 -16.07 7.56
C MET A 102 0.29 -16.17 7.33
N ALA A 103 -0.32 -17.33 7.61
CA ALA A 103 -1.77 -17.49 7.51
C ALA A 103 -2.50 -16.54 8.47
N ARG A 104 -2.00 -16.40 9.71
CA ARG A 104 -2.55 -15.45 10.70
C ARG A 104 -2.33 -13.99 10.29
N SER A 105 -1.10 -13.65 9.87
CA SER A 105 -0.76 -12.27 9.48
C SER A 105 -1.60 -11.79 8.29
N ASN A 106 -1.86 -12.64 7.32
CA ASN A 106 -2.63 -12.31 6.11
C ASN A 106 -4.13 -12.08 6.37
N ILE A 107 -4.65 -12.35 7.56
CA ILE A 107 -6.01 -11.96 7.96
C ILE A 107 -6.09 -10.44 8.20
N LYS A 108 -5.06 -9.85 8.80
CA LYS A 108 -5.05 -8.42 9.15
C LYS A 108 -5.30 -7.50 7.95
N PRO A 109 -4.56 -7.60 6.80
CA PRO A 109 -4.85 -6.77 5.63
C PRO A 109 -6.21 -7.07 4.99
N ARG A 110 -6.75 -8.29 5.09
CA ARG A 110 -8.10 -8.60 4.61
C ARG A 110 -9.20 -7.95 5.45
N LEU A 111 -9.05 -7.90 6.77
CA LEU A 111 -9.96 -7.15 7.65
C LEU A 111 -9.92 -5.65 7.33
N ARG A 112 -8.73 -5.09 7.11
CA ARG A 112 -8.58 -3.68 6.69
C ARG A 112 -9.26 -3.42 5.36
N MET A 113 -9.06 -4.25 4.36
CA MET A 113 -9.70 -4.14 3.05
C MET A 113 -11.24 -4.18 3.18
N THR A 114 -11.77 -5.15 3.91
CA THR A 114 -13.22 -5.25 4.14
C THR A 114 -13.77 -3.99 4.81
N THR A 115 -13.05 -3.44 5.79
CA THR A 115 -13.44 -2.20 6.48
C THR A 115 -13.43 -1.00 5.51
N LEU A 116 -12.40 -0.87 4.67
CA LEU A 116 -12.33 0.18 3.65
C LEU A 116 -13.53 0.12 2.70
N TYR A 117 -13.87 -1.06 2.18
CA TYR A 117 -15.01 -1.21 1.26
C TYR A 117 -16.37 -0.99 1.93
N TYR A 118 -16.50 -1.29 3.22
CA TYR A 118 -17.71 -0.95 3.98
C TYR A 118 -17.96 0.57 3.99
N TYR A 119 -16.91 1.35 4.33
CA TYR A 119 -17.01 2.81 4.31
C TYR A 119 -17.14 3.38 2.89
N ALA A 120 -16.40 2.81 1.94
CA ALA A 120 -16.45 3.24 0.53
C ALA A 120 -17.87 3.15 -0.03
N GLN A 121 -18.55 2.03 0.23
CA GLN A 121 -19.92 1.81 -0.22
C GLN A 121 -20.90 2.80 0.40
N ASP A 122 -20.79 3.07 1.70
CA ASP A 122 -21.67 4.01 2.42
C ASP A 122 -21.49 5.46 1.92
N LEU A 123 -20.24 5.88 1.67
CA LEU A 123 -19.90 7.24 1.27
C LEU A 123 -20.00 7.48 -0.26
N GLY A 124 -20.03 6.43 -1.06
CA GLY A 124 -19.88 6.50 -2.52
C GLY A 124 -18.45 6.90 -2.93
N TYR A 125 -17.46 6.44 -2.19
CA TYR A 125 -16.03 6.68 -2.40
C TYR A 125 -15.37 5.50 -3.11
N LEU A 126 -14.22 5.75 -3.74
CA LEU A 126 -13.34 4.70 -4.26
C LEU A 126 -12.22 4.39 -3.26
N VAL A 127 -11.89 3.11 -3.18
CA VAL A 127 -10.74 2.65 -2.40
C VAL A 127 -9.45 2.82 -3.20
N LEU A 128 -8.49 3.60 -2.67
CA LEU A 128 -7.15 3.75 -3.24
C LEU A 128 -6.20 2.73 -2.61
N GLY A 129 -5.51 1.97 -3.47
CA GLY A 129 -4.48 1.01 -3.06
C GLY A 129 -3.08 1.63 -3.07
N PRO A 130 -2.25 1.36 -2.04
CA PRO A 130 -0.93 1.94 -1.89
C PRO A 130 0.20 1.09 -2.51
N SER A 131 -0.09 -0.03 -3.16
CA SER A 131 0.95 -0.89 -3.73
C SER A 131 1.72 -0.17 -4.84
N ASN A 132 3.05 -0.16 -4.75
CA ASN A 132 3.97 0.40 -5.75
C ASN A 132 4.47 -0.69 -6.72
N ALA A 133 5.20 -0.29 -7.77
CA ALA A 133 5.67 -1.22 -8.81
C ALA A 133 6.65 -2.27 -8.27
N SER A 134 7.50 -1.92 -7.34
CA SER A 134 8.51 -2.83 -6.77
C SER A 134 7.85 -3.92 -5.94
N GLU A 135 6.91 -3.54 -5.07
CA GLU A 135 6.07 -4.48 -4.31
C GLU A 135 5.20 -5.32 -5.25
N TRP A 136 4.59 -4.69 -6.27
CA TRP A 136 3.77 -5.37 -7.27
C TRP A 136 4.59 -6.36 -8.11
N TYR A 137 5.85 -6.04 -8.44
CA TYR A 137 6.72 -6.93 -9.18
C TYR A 137 7.04 -8.22 -8.41
N LEU A 138 7.39 -8.08 -7.13
CA LEU A 138 7.65 -9.21 -6.23
C LEU A 138 6.36 -9.85 -5.70
N ASP A 139 5.24 -9.11 -5.84
CA ASP A 139 3.96 -9.38 -5.20
C ASP A 139 4.10 -9.55 -3.68
N TYR A 140 4.84 -8.61 -3.09
CA TYR A 140 5.00 -8.47 -1.65
C TYR A 140 3.72 -7.86 -1.05
N SER A 141 2.62 -8.59 -1.21
CA SER A 141 1.26 -8.18 -0.84
C SER A 141 0.37 -9.37 -0.47
N THR A 142 -0.73 -9.09 0.19
CA THR A 142 -1.76 -10.09 0.51
C THR A 142 -2.89 -10.02 -0.52
N LYS A 143 -3.07 -11.11 -1.29
CA LYS A 143 -4.18 -11.23 -2.25
C LYS A 143 -5.53 -11.01 -1.55
N TYR A 144 -6.34 -10.09 -2.09
CA TYR A 144 -7.62 -9.67 -1.50
C TYR A 144 -7.47 -9.05 -0.10
N GLY A 145 -6.29 -8.50 0.20
CA GLY A 145 -6.01 -7.69 1.36
C GLY A 145 -5.58 -6.30 0.92
N ASP A 146 -4.32 -5.94 1.15
CA ASP A 146 -3.73 -4.69 0.70
C ASP A 146 -3.68 -4.54 -0.84
N SER A 147 -3.73 -5.65 -1.59
CA SER A 147 -3.92 -5.63 -3.06
C SER A 147 -5.38 -5.41 -3.50
N GLY A 148 -6.35 -5.36 -2.56
CA GLY A 148 -7.76 -5.11 -2.86
C GLY A 148 -8.05 -3.62 -2.88
N ALA A 149 -8.21 -3.03 -4.08
CA ALA A 149 -8.52 -1.62 -4.27
C ALA A 149 -9.28 -1.41 -5.59
N ASP A 150 -9.98 -0.26 -5.71
CA ASP A 150 -10.65 0.13 -6.96
C ASP A 150 -9.67 0.72 -7.97
N ILE A 151 -8.69 1.47 -7.49
CA ILE A 151 -7.56 1.98 -8.29
C ILE A 151 -6.25 1.92 -7.50
N MET A 152 -5.15 1.72 -8.20
CA MET A 152 -3.79 1.64 -7.65
C MET A 152 -2.90 2.70 -8.33
N PRO A 153 -2.93 3.96 -7.87
CA PRO A 153 -2.29 5.07 -8.56
C PRO A 153 -0.79 4.91 -8.78
N ILE A 154 -0.09 4.24 -7.85
CA ILE A 154 1.36 4.11 -7.84
C ILE A 154 1.86 2.71 -8.23
N ALA A 155 0.97 1.83 -8.74
CA ALA A 155 1.34 0.44 -9.07
C ALA A 155 2.37 0.31 -10.21
N ASN A 156 2.57 1.36 -11.01
CA ASN A 156 3.59 1.42 -12.07
C ASN A 156 4.77 2.34 -11.72
N ILE A 157 4.88 2.78 -10.46
CA ILE A 157 5.94 3.66 -9.98
C ILE A 157 6.82 2.86 -9.02
N LEU A 158 8.12 2.80 -9.30
CA LEU A 158 9.08 2.05 -8.49
C LEU A 158 9.32 2.72 -7.13
N LYS A 159 9.69 1.94 -6.14
CA LYS A 159 9.88 2.41 -4.75
C LYS A 159 10.86 3.58 -4.65
N THR A 160 11.94 3.53 -5.39
CA THR A 160 12.92 4.61 -5.43
C THR A 160 12.35 5.92 -5.99
N ASP A 161 11.42 5.85 -6.94
CA ASP A 161 10.72 7.02 -7.49
C ASP A 161 9.65 7.55 -6.52
N ILE A 162 9.06 6.70 -5.67
CA ILE A 162 8.09 7.11 -4.65
C ILE A 162 8.69 8.13 -3.69
N PHE A 163 9.96 7.99 -3.31
CA PHE A 163 10.63 8.95 -2.42
C PHE A 163 10.71 10.35 -3.06
N GLU A 164 10.99 10.43 -4.35
CA GLU A 164 11.05 11.70 -5.06
C GLU A 164 9.66 12.32 -5.23
N ILE A 165 8.65 11.51 -5.57
CA ILE A 165 7.25 11.96 -5.63
C ILE A 165 6.78 12.45 -4.26
N ALA A 166 7.16 11.80 -3.17
CA ALA A 166 6.83 12.23 -1.81
C ALA A 166 7.39 13.63 -1.50
N LYS A 167 8.61 13.94 -1.96
CA LYS A 167 9.20 15.29 -1.88
C LYS A 167 8.40 16.31 -2.67
N GLU A 168 8.03 16.01 -3.92
CA GLU A 168 7.21 16.88 -4.77
C GLU A 168 5.80 17.11 -4.21
N LEU A 169 5.27 16.14 -3.49
CA LEU A 169 4.01 16.26 -2.77
C LEU A 169 4.12 17.11 -1.49
N GLY A 170 5.33 17.42 -1.03
CA GLY A 170 5.58 18.17 0.19
C GLY A 170 5.36 17.36 1.47
N LEU A 171 5.54 16.04 1.40
CA LEU A 171 5.42 15.19 2.59
C LEU A 171 6.56 15.45 3.58
N PRO A 172 6.32 15.29 4.89
CA PRO A 172 7.32 15.54 5.91
C PRO A 172 8.54 14.62 5.80
N GLU A 173 9.74 15.13 6.09
CA GLU A 173 10.98 14.38 6.03
C GLU A 173 10.99 13.11 6.88
N PHE A 174 10.31 13.11 8.04
CA PHE A 174 10.28 11.94 8.91
C PHE A 174 9.63 10.72 8.24
N ILE A 175 8.68 10.92 7.32
CA ILE A 175 8.07 9.82 6.57
C ILE A 175 8.87 9.45 5.33
N ILE A 176 9.51 10.43 4.68
CA ILE A 176 10.39 10.19 3.53
C ILE A 176 11.61 9.37 3.94
N ASN A 177 12.18 9.68 5.13
CA ASN A 177 13.38 9.00 5.64
C ASN A 177 13.07 7.72 6.45
N LYS A 178 11.80 7.36 6.60
CA LYS A 178 11.41 6.13 7.30
C LYS A 178 11.74 4.90 6.45
N LYS A 179 12.42 3.92 7.06
CA LYS A 179 12.70 2.64 6.38
C LYS A 179 11.41 1.92 6.04
N PRO A 180 11.26 1.39 4.81
CA PRO A 180 10.10 0.60 4.42
C PRO A 180 9.94 -0.65 5.31
N SER A 181 8.70 -0.91 5.73
CA SER A 181 8.37 -2.07 6.56
C SER A 181 6.90 -2.45 6.40
N ALA A 182 6.61 -3.73 6.34
CA ALA A 182 5.25 -4.26 6.38
C ALA A 182 4.59 -4.12 7.77
N GLY A 183 5.33 -3.73 8.82
CA GLY A 183 4.81 -3.46 10.16
C GLY A 183 4.19 -4.68 10.85
N LEU A 184 4.67 -5.89 10.56
CA LEU A 184 4.14 -7.14 11.13
C LEU A 184 4.71 -7.45 12.50
N TRP A 185 5.94 -6.98 12.79
CA TRP A 185 6.63 -7.08 14.10
C TRP A 185 7.67 -5.98 14.27
N VAL A 186 8.07 -5.75 15.52
CA VAL A 186 9.05 -4.71 15.87
C VAL A 186 10.41 -5.00 15.23
N GLY A 187 10.98 -3.99 14.56
CA GLY A 187 12.31 -4.07 13.93
C GLY A 187 12.33 -4.72 12.55
N GLN A 188 11.17 -5.12 11.99
CA GLN A 188 11.08 -5.60 10.63
C GLN A 188 11.41 -4.47 9.64
N THR A 189 12.21 -4.80 8.60
CA THR A 189 12.31 -3.99 7.38
C THR A 189 12.07 -4.89 6.17
N ASP A 190 11.51 -4.32 5.11
CA ASP A 190 11.24 -5.07 3.88
C ASP A 190 12.55 -5.60 3.28
N GLU A 191 13.61 -4.79 3.29
CA GLU A 191 14.92 -5.13 2.72
C GLU A 191 15.63 -6.26 3.48
N ASP A 192 15.52 -6.29 4.82
CA ASP A 192 16.06 -7.38 5.63
C ASP A 192 15.33 -8.71 5.32
N GLU A 193 14.03 -8.66 5.08
CA GLU A 193 13.22 -9.83 4.75
C GLU A 193 13.48 -10.31 3.32
N MET A 194 13.55 -9.37 2.38
CA MET A 194 13.88 -9.65 0.99
C MET A 194 15.34 -10.10 0.82
N GLY A 195 16.27 -9.57 1.64
CA GLY A 195 17.70 -9.82 1.55
C GLY A 195 18.39 -9.08 0.40
N PHE A 196 17.76 -8.03 -0.12
CA PHE A 196 18.30 -7.06 -1.08
C PHE A 196 17.56 -5.73 -0.93
N THR A 197 18.17 -4.64 -1.42
CA THR A 197 17.58 -3.30 -1.30
C THR A 197 16.62 -2.99 -2.44
N TYR A 198 15.75 -1.99 -2.23
CA TYR A 198 14.89 -1.49 -3.30
C TYR A 198 15.69 -0.88 -4.47
N GLU A 199 16.86 -0.27 -4.23
CA GLU A 199 17.72 0.21 -5.31
C GLU A 199 18.20 -0.93 -6.22
N VAL A 200 18.54 -2.08 -5.65
CA VAL A 200 18.95 -3.28 -6.41
C VAL A 200 17.77 -3.82 -7.23
N LEU A 201 16.61 -3.94 -6.61
CA LEU A 201 15.40 -4.42 -7.27
C LEU A 201 14.99 -3.49 -8.41
N ASP A 202 14.87 -2.20 -8.13
CA ASP A 202 14.36 -1.22 -9.08
C ASP A 202 15.30 -1.03 -10.27
N SER A 203 16.61 -1.05 -10.03
CA SER A 203 17.62 -1.03 -11.09
C SER A 203 17.52 -2.27 -12.00
N TYR A 204 17.24 -3.44 -11.41
CA TYR A 204 17.01 -4.67 -12.16
C TYR A 204 15.71 -4.61 -12.99
N VAL A 205 14.62 -4.14 -12.39
CA VAL A 205 13.32 -4.01 -13.06
C VAL A 205 13.38 -3.00 -14.21
N ARG A 206 14.15 -1.91 -14.08
CA ARG A 206 14.41 -0.94 -15.14
C ARG A 206 15.31 -1.49 -16.26
N GLY A 207 15.98 -2.63 -16.05
CA GLY A 207 16.97 -3.17 -16.98
C GLY A 207 18.31 -2.42 -17.00
N GLU A 208 18.58 -1.63 -15.97
CA GLU A 208 19.81 -0.84 -15.84
C GLU A 208 21.00 -1.67 -15.37
N LYS A 209 20.75 -2.57 -14.41
CA LYS A 209 21.80 -3.39 -13.81
C LYS A 209 21.27 -4.78 -13.44
N VAL A 210 22.01 -5.81 -13.80
CA VAL A 210 21.76 -7.17 -13.36
C VAL A 210 22.47 -7.40 -12.02
N PRO A 211 21.76 -7.76 -10.94
CA PRO A 211 22.38 -8.05 -9.65
C PRO A 211 23.18 -9.37 -9.70
N GLU A 212 23.86 -9.69 -8.61
CA GLU A 212 24.54 -10.96 -8.43
C GLU A 212 23.58 -12.13 -8.65
N LYS A 213 24.12 -13.25 -9.16
CA LYS A 213 23.32 -14.40 -9.61
C LYS A 213 22.31 -14.88 -8.57
N GLU A 214 22.72 -14.96 -7.31
CA GLU A 214 21.85 -15.44 -6.21
C GLU A 214 20.66 -14.50 -5.98
N ILE A 215 20.91 -13.19 -5.97
CA ILE A 215 19.87 -12.16 -5.81
C ILE A 215 18.92 -12.19 -7.01
N LYS A 216 19.47 -12.26 -8.23
CA LYS A 216 18.66 -12.37 -9.45
C LYS A 216 17.72 -13.57 -9.40
N GLU A 217 18.26 -14.76 -9.09
CA GLU A 217 17.46 -15.99 -9.00
C GLU A 217 16.37 -15.90 -7.92
N LYS A 218 16.65 -15.19 -6.81
CA LYS A 218 15.65 -14.92 -5.76
C LYS A 218 14.53 -14.02 -6.27
N ILE A 219 14.87 -12.90 -6.89
CA ILE A 219 13.90 -11.94 -7.47
C ILE A 219 13.02 -12.66 -8.51
N ASP A 220 13.62 -13.37 -9.48
CA ASP A 220 12.90 -14.06 -10.55
C ASP A 220 11.95 -15.14 -9.97
N ARG A 221 12.38 -15.87 -8.95
CA ARG A 221 11.57 -16.88 -8.26
C ARG A 221 10.38 -16.23 -7.54
N MET A 222 10.59 -15.12 -6.82
CA MET A 222 9.50 -14.39 -6.16
C MET A 222 8.50 -13.88 -7.18
N HIS A 223 8.96 -13.23 -8.24
CA HIS A 223 8.14 -12.74 -9.34
C HIS A 223 7.29 -13.85 -9.98
N LYS A 224 7.90 -15.00 -10.28
CA LYS A 224 7.22 -16.15 -10.91
C LYS A 224 6.17 -16.77 -9.99
N ASN A 225 6.53 -17.02 -8.74
CA ASN A 225 5.65 -17.70 -7.77
C ASN A 225 4.41 -16.90 -7.42
N SER A 226 4.50 -15.59 -7.53
CA SER A 226 3.44 -14.65 -7.16
C SER A 226 2.53 -14.25 -8.34
N SER A 227 2.82 -14.71 -9.55
CA SER A 227 2.10 -14.31 -10.78
C SER A 227 0.57 -14.43 -10.68
N HIS A 228 0.07 -15.43 -9.96
CA HIS A 228 -1.37 -15.68 -9.77
C HIS A 228 -2.08 -14.58 -8.96
N LYS A 229 -1.35 -13.72 -8.24
CA LYS A 229 -1.95 -12.62 -7.47
C LYS A 229 -2.16 -11.37 -8.35
N ARG A 230 -1.35 -11.21 -9.42
CA ARG A 230 -1.40 -10.07 -10.35
C ARG A 230 -2.42 -10.19 -11.47
N VAL A 231 -3.15 -11.30 -11.51
CA VAL A 231 -4.16 -11.55 -12.53
C VAL A 231 -5.51 -11.86 -11.91
N MET A 232 -6.58 -11.59 -12.64
CA MET A 232 -7.92 -12.02 -12.26
C MET A 232 -7.94 -13.54 -12.05
N ALA A 233 -8.87 -14.01 -11.20
CA ALA A 233 -9.06 -15.44 -11.05
C ALA A 233 -9.31 -16.10 -12.42
N PRO A 234 -8.56 -17.17 -12.79
CA PRO A 234 -8.75 -17.83 -14.06
C PRO A 234 -10.17 -18.38 -14.17
N LYS A 235 -10.72 -18.30 -15.38
CA LYS A 235 -12.04 -18.83 -15.71
C LYS A 235 -11.88 -20.00 -16.65
N PHE A 236 -12.77 -20.99 -16.51
CA PHE A 236 -12.85 -22.08 -17.50
C PHE A 236 -13.40 -21.50 -18.81
N GLU A 237 -12.68 -21.73 -19.91
CA GLU A 237 -13.10 -21.38 -21.26
C GLU A 237 -13.80 -22.60 -21.87
N ILE A 238 -14.98 -22.37 -22.47
CA ILE A 238 -15.81 -23.40 -23.14
C ILE A 238 -15.42 -23.47 -24.60
#